data_ee0e098f39c3aae25eaf9524d4ee45f5
#
_entry.id   ee0e098f39c3aae25eaf9524d4ee45f5
#
_cell.length_a   1.000
_cell.length_b   1.000
_cell.length_c   1.000
_cell.angle_alpha   90.00
_cell.angle_beta   90.00
_cell.angle_gamma   90.00
#
_symmetry.space_group_name_H-M   'P 1'
#
loop_
_entity.id
_entity.type
_entity.pdbx_description
1 polymer ?
#
loop_
_entity_poly.entity_id
_entity_poly.type
_entity_poly.pdbx_seq_one_letter_code
_entity_poly.pdbx_strand_id
1 'polypeptide(L)'
;MRFETQLDTVVIAILIAGLLPLICAAISKWGDKSYDNHNPRAWLANQEGLRARANAAQQNCLEAFPFFAIGVILASLGGADGNLMESLSWIYIAVRVAFIACYLLDKAA
;
A
#
# COMPACT_ATOMS: atom_id res chain seq x y z
N MET A 1 24.69 1.58 -13.82
CA MET A 1 24.24 1.33 -13.59
C MET A 1 23.61 1.39 -13.75
N ARG A 2 23.21 1.52 -13.73
CA ARG A 2 22.74 1.51 -13.78
C ARG A 2 21.40 1.52 -14.07
N PHE A 3 20.80 1.61 -15.31
CA PHE A 3 19.38 1.48 -15.58
C PHE A 3 18.79 0.19 -15.00
N GLU A 4 19.51 -0.91 -15.16
CA GLU A 4 19.02 -2.20 -14.63
C GLU A 4 18.88 -2.17 -13.11
N THR A 5 19.88 -1.62 -12.41
CA THR A 5 19.83 -1.53 -10.95
C THR A 5 18.68 -0.65 -10.49
N GLN A 6 18.47 0.47 -11.19
CA GLN A 6 17.37 1.38 -10.86
C GLN A 6 16.03 0.74 -11.13
N LEU A 7 15.92 0.00 -12.23
CA LEU A 7 14.67 -0.69 -12.56
C LEU A 7 14.37 -1.78 -11.54
N ASP A 8 15.39 -2.53 -11.11
CA ASP A 8 15.21 -3.55 -10.07
C ASP A 8 14.69 -2.93 -8.79
N THR A 9 15.25 -1.80 -8.38
CA THR A 9 14.81 -1.09 -7.17
C THR A 9 13.36 -0.63 -7.30
N VAL A 10 12.99 -0.11 -8.47
CA VAL A 10 11.62 0.34 -8.71
C VAL A 10 10.65 -0.84 -8.68
N VAL A 11 11.02 -1.98 -9.24
CA VAL A 11 10.19 -3.18 -9.19
C VAL A 11 9.97 -3.61 -7.75
N ILE A 12 11.03 -3.59 -6.94
CA ILE A 12 10.91 -3.93 -5.52
C ILE A 12 9.96 -2.96 -4.82
N ALA A 13 10.04 -1.67 -5.13
CA ALA A 13 9.12 -0.68 -4.56
C ALA A 13 7.66 -0.99 -4.93
N ILE A 14 7.40 -1.38 -6.18
CA ILE A 14 6.06 -1.75 -6.61
C ILE A 14 5.56 -2.97 -5.82
N LEU A 15 6.41 -3.98 -5.63
CA LEU A 15 6.03 -5.17 -4.88
C LEU A 15 5.71 -4.82 -3.43
N ILE A 16 6.51 -3.96 -2.82
CA ILE A 16 6.24 -3.50 -1.44
C ILE A 16 4.92 -2.75 -1.40
N ALA A 17 4.68 -1.86 -2.35
CA ALA A 17 3.42 -1.10 -2.40
C ALA A 17 2.22 -2.04 -2.50
N GLY A 18 2.34 -3.12 -3.27
CA GLY A 18 1.27 -4.11 -3.40
C GLY A 18 1.06 -4.93 -2.13
N LEU A 19 2.09 -5.08 -1.29
CA LEU A 19 1.97 -5.81 -0.04
C LEU A 19 1.37 -4.97 1.09
N LEU A 20 1.45 -3.65 1.02
CA LEU A 20 0.95 -2.80 2.09
C LEU A 20 -0.53 -3.05 2.40
N PRO A 21 -1.44 -3.14 1.42
CA PRO A 21 -2.82 -3.44 1.75
C PRO A 21 -3.00 -4.82 2.37
N LEU A 22 -2.16 -5.80 2.03
CA LEU A 22 -2.24 -7.11 2.65
C LEU A 22 -1.83 -7.05 4.12
N ILE A 23 -0.85 -6.24 4.46
CA ILE A 23 -0.45 -6.03 5.85
C ILE A 23 -1.60 -5.38 6.63
N CYS A 24 -2.25 -4.36 6.05
CA CYS A 24 -3.41 -3.73 6.68
C CYS A 24 -4.54 -4.74 6.87
N ALA A 25 -4.77 -5.59 5.88
CA ALA A 25 -5.80 -6.63 5.98
C ALA A 25 -5.50 -7.58 7.13
N ALA A 26 -4.25 -7.99 7.28
CA ALA A 26 -3.86 -8.87 8.38
C ALA A 26 -4.11 -8.20 9.74
N ILE A 27 -3.77 -6.93 9.87
CA ILE A 27 -3.99 -6.19 11.11
C ILE A 27 -5.49 -6.11 11.42
N SER A 28 -6.33 -5.88 10.40
CA SER A 28 -7.76 -5.73 10.60
C SER A 28 -8.41 -7.03 11.09
N LYS A 29 -7.79 -8.18 10.84
CA LYS A 29 -8.36 -9.49 11.17
C LYS A 29 -7.62 -10.20 12.30
N TRP A 30 -6.50 -9.65 12.74
CA TRP A 30 -5.59 -10.34 13.64
C TRP A 30 -6.26 -10.70 14.96
N GLY A 31 -6.17 -11.99 15.30
CA GLY A 31 -6.57 -12.47 16.63
C GLY A 31 -8.06 -12.52 16.89
N ASP A 32 -8.90 -12.19 15.91
CA ASP A 32 -10.34 -12.22 16.13
C ASP A 32 -10.93 -13.52 15.62
N LYS A 33 -11.46 -14.31 16.56
CA LYS A 33 -12.03 -15.61 16.24
C LYS A 33 -13.41 -15.50 15.60
N SER A 34 -14.03 -14.32 15.67
CA SER A 34 -15.34 -14.11 15.06
C SER A 34 -15.25 -13.81 13.57
N TYR A 35 -14.04 -13.70 13.03
CA TYR A 35 -13.88 -13.38 11.62
C TYR A 35 -14.56 -14.42 10.74
N ASP A 36 -15.43 -13.94 9.86
CA ASP A 36 -16.18 -14.79 8.95
C ASP A 36 -15.54 -14.80 7.58
N ASN A 37 -14.86 -15.87 7.26
CA ASN A 37 -14.14 -16.02 6.01
C ASN A 37 -15.08 -16.20 4.82
N HIS A 38 -16.35 -16.53 5.07
CA HIS A 38 -17.36 -16.64 4.01
C HIS A 38 -17.96 -15.29 3.65
N ASN A 39 -17.83 -14.29 4.53
CA ASN A 39 -18.40 -12.97 4.29
C ASN A 39 -17.49 -11.89 4.88
N PRO A 40 -16.25 -11.78 4.34
CA PRO A 40 -15.25 -10.92 4.95
C PRO A 40 -15.62 -9.43 4.92
N ARG A 41 -16.27 -8.98 3.86
CA ARG A 41 -16.63 -7.56 3.75
C ARG A 41 -17.67 -7.15 4.77
N ALA A 42 -18.68 -8.01 5.00
CA ALA A 42 -19.71 -7.71 5.99
C ALA A 42 -19.11 -7.73 7.39
N TRP A 43 -18.22 -8.69 7.68
CA TRP A 43 -17.57 -8.75 8.98
C TRP A 43 -16.75 -7.48 9.23
N LEU A 44 -15.94 -7.05 8.24
CA LEU A 44 -15.10 -5.86 8.36
C LEU A 44 -15.93 -4.59 8.52
N ALA A 45 -17.09 -4.52 7.86
CA ALA A 45 -17.95 -3.34 7.94
C ALA A 45 -18.50 -3.11 9.35
N ASN A 46 -18.56 -4.16 10.19
CA ASN A 46 -19.06 -4.07 11.55
C ASN A 46 -17.95 -3.84 12.59
N GLN A 47 -16.71 -3.71 12.18
CA GLN A 47 -15.60 -3.51 13.11
C GLN A 47 -15.47 -2.04 13.49
N GLU A 48 -14.86 -1.81 14.65
CA GLU A 48 -14.60 -0.48 15.17
C GLU A 48 -13.15 -0.38 15.64
N GLY A 49 -12.70 0.82 15.93
CA GLY A 49 -11.36 1.07 16.45
C GLY A 49 -10.26 0.70 15.46
N LEU A 50 -9.22 0.05 15.97
CA LEU A 50 -8.04 -0.29 15.16
C LEU A 50 -8.40 -1.14 13.94
N ARG A 51 -9.30 -2.09 14.10
CA ARG A 51 -9.69 -2.96 12.98
C ARG A 51 -10.36 -2.18 11.86
N ALA A 52 -11.25 -1.26 12.22
CA ALA A 52 -11.92 -0.41 11.23
C ALA A 52 -10.92 0.50 10.54
N ARG A 53 -9.98 1.08 11.30
CA ARG A 53 -8.96 1.95 10.72
C ARG A 53 -8.02 1.18 9.81
N ALA A 54 -7.63 -0.04 10.18
CA ALA A 54 -6.80 -0.89 9.34
C ALA A 54 -7.52 -1.25 8.04
N ASN A 55 -8.82 -1.54 8.12
CA ASN A 55 -9.62 -1.83 6.93
C ASN A 55 -9.71 -0.61 6.01
N ALA A 56 -9.91 0.57 6.58
CA ALA A 56 -9.95 1.80 5.80
C ALA A 56 -8.61 2.09 5.14
N ALA A 57 -7.51 1.87 5.86
CA ALA A 57 -6.17 2.04 5.30
C ALA A 57 -5.93 1.05 4.17
N GLN A 58 -6.39 -0.20 4.33
CA GLN A 58 -6.29 -1.20 3.28
C GLN A 58 -7.00 -0.75 2.02
N GLN A 59 -8.24 -0.30 2.15
CA GLN A 59 -9.02 0.12 0.99
C GLN A 59 -8.37 1.30 0.29
N ASN A 60 -7.85 2.27 1.05
CA ASN A 60 -7.17 3.41 0.46
C ASN A 60 -5.90 2.98 -0.28
N CYS A 61 -5.13 2.05 0.28
CA CYS A 61 -3.94 1.53 -0.39
C CYS A 61 -4.30 0.77 -1.66
N LEU A 62 -5.40 0.00 -1.65
CA LEU A 62 -5.85 -0.71 -2.84
C LEU A 62 -6.28 0.26 -3.94
N GLU A 63 -6.87 1.38 -3.57
CA GLU A 63 -7.26 2.40 -4.55
C GLU A 63 -6.07 3.15 -5.12
N ALA A 64 -5.07 3.41 -4.29
CA ALA A 64 -3.88 4.16 -4.70
C ALA A 64 -2.90 3.32 -5.51
N PHE A 65 -2.81 2.03 -5.23
CA PHE A 65 -1.80 1.16 -5.82
C PHE A 65 -1.85 1.10 -7.34
N PRO A 66 -3.02 0.89 -8.00
CA PRO A 66 -3.05 0.81 -9.45
C PRO A 66 -2.53 2.08 -10.12
N PHE A 67 -2.86 3.24 -9.58
CA PHE A 67 -2.36 4.50 -10.14
C PHE A 67 -0.85 4.59 -10.04
N PHE A 68 -0.31 4.20 -8.90
CA PHE A 68 1.14 4.19 -8.73
C PHE A 68 1.82 3.23 -9.69
N ALA A 69 1.35 1.98 -9.74
CA ALA A 69 1.97 0.95 -10.57
C ALA A 69 1.87 1.30 -12.05
N ILE A 70 0.70 1.74 -12.50
CA ILE A 70 0.49 2.11 -13.90
C ILE A 70 1.34 3.34 -14.24
N GLY A 71 1.38 4.32 -13.34
CA GLY A 71 2.18 5.51 -13.54
C GLY A 71 3.67 5.19 -13.73
N VAL A 72 4.19 4.29 -12.92
CA VAL A 72 5.59 3.87 -13.04
C VAL A 72 5.83 3.15 -14.36
N ILE A 73 4.93 2.25 -14.74
CA ILE A 73 5.07 1.52 -15.99
C ILE A 73 5.05 2.47 -17.19
N LEU A 74 4.10 3.40 -17.21
CA LEU A 74 4.00 4.37 -18.31
C LEU A 74 5.22 5.27 -18.35
N ALA A 75 5.71 5.70 -17.20
CA ALA A 75 6.91 6.53 -17.14
C ALA A 75 8.13 5.76 -17.70
N SER A 76 8.24 4.49 -17.35
CA SER A 76 9.33 3.64 -17.85
C SER A 76 9.26 3.50 -19.37
N LEU A 77 8.07 3.25 -19.91
CA LEU A 77 7.87 3.13 -21.36
C LEU A 77 8.14 4.45 -22.06
N GLY A 78 7.86 5.56 -21.40
CA GLY A 78 8.09 6.90 -21.96
C GLY A 78 9.53 7.41 -21.84
N GLY A 79 10.41 6.62 -21.27
CA GLY A 79 11.82 6.99 -21.17
C GLY A 79 12.13 7.93 -20.03
N ALA A 80 11.35 7.93 -18.97
CA ALA A 80 11.61 8.80 -17.82
C ALA A 80 12.99 8.51 -17.19
N ASP A 81 13.55 9.54 -16.55
CA ASP A 81 14.82 9.41 -15.88
C ASP A 81 14.76 8.38 -14.77
N GLY A 82 15.69 7.41 -14.79
CA GLY A 82 15.71 6.32 -13.82
C GLY A 82 15.90 6.79 -12.39
N ASN A 83 16.75 7.79 -12.17
CA ASN A 83 16.96 8.33 -10.83
C ASN A 83 15.68 8.97 -10.29
N LEU A 84 14.96 9.68 -11.13
CA LEU A 84 13.71 10.30 -10.74
C LEU A 84 12.65 9.24 -10.41
N MET A 85 12.52 8.21 -11.26
CA MET A 85 11.58 7.13 -11.00
C MET A 85 11.87 6.43 -9.68
N GLU A 86 13.15 6.13 -9.44
CA GLU A 86 13.56 5.48 -8.21
C GLU A 86 13.22 6.34 -7.00
N SER A 87 13.58 7.61 -7.03
CA SER A 87 13.33 8.53 -5.92
C SER A 87 11.85 8.67 -5.64
N LEU A 88 11.04 8.87 -6.68
CA LEU A 88 9.61 9.05 -6.50
C LEU A 88 8.93 7.78 -6.01
N SER A 89 9.40 6.61 -6.48
CA SER A 89 8.84 5.33 -6.03
C SER A 89 9.05 5.12 -4.55
N TRP A 90 10.25 5.41 -4.04
CA TRP A 90 10.55 5.23 -2.62
C TRP A 90 9.90 6.32 -1.77
N ILE A 91 9.76 7.53 -2.29
CA ILE A 91 8.96 8.57 -1.62
C ILE A 91 7.52 8.12 -1.48
N TYR A 92 6.95 7.52 -2.53
CA TYR A 92 5.59 6.98 -2.46
C TYR A 92 5.47 5.98 -1.32
N ILE A 93 6.40 5.02 -1.23
CA ILE A 93 6.40 4.01 -0.17
C ILE A 93 6.46 4.68 1.21
N ALA A 94 7.37 5.64 1.39
CA ALA A 94 7.52 6.32 2.67
C ALA A 94 6.23 7.05 3.07
N VAL A 95 5.61 7.74 2.12
CA VAL A 95 4.36 8.46 2.36
C VAL A 95 3.25 7.49 2.71
N ARG A 96 3.14 6.36 2.01
CA ARG A 96 2.10 5.37 2.29
C ARG A 96 2.28 4.74 3.65
N VAL A 97 3.50 4.39 4.03
CA VAL A 97 3.77 3.84 5.36
C VAL A 97 3.41 4.86 6.44
N ALA A 98 3.77 6.13 6.25
CA ALA A 98 3.41 7.19 7.19
C ALA A 98 1.89 7.36 7.29
N PHE A 99 1.19 7.31 6.15
CA PHE A 99 -0.26 7.40 6.10
C PHE A 99 -0.91 6.26 6.89
N ILE A 100 -0.43 5.02 6.66
CA ILE A 100 -0.96 3.85 7.35
C ILE A 100 -0.71 3.98 8.85
N ALA A 101 0.49 4.38 9.25
CA ALA A 101 0.81 4.55 10.66
C ALA A 101 -0.09 5.58 11.32
N CYS A 102 -0.33 6.72 10.66
CA CYS A 102 -1.22 7.75 11.19
C CYS A 102 -2.64 7.22 11.35
N TYR A 103 -3.11 6.47 10.38
CA TYR A 103 -4.44 5.88 10.43
C TYR A 103 -4.58 4.89 11.58
N LEU A 104 -3.61 3.97 11.71
CA LEU A 104 -3.67 2.93 12.74
C LEU A 104 -3.58 3.55 14.14
N LEU A 105 -2.80 4.62 14.30
CA LEU A 105 -2.64 5.30 15.57
C LEU A 105 -3.73 6.34 15.83
N ASP A 106 -4.66 6.50 14.89
CA ASP A 106 -5.76 7.46 14.99
C ASP A 106 -5.24 8.90 15.10
N LYS A 107 -4.22 9.22 14.32
CA LYS A 107 -3.63 10.54 14.25
C LYS A 107 -4.07 11.24 12.98
N ALA A 108 -4.26 12.56 13.06
CA ALA A 108 -4.53 13.34 11.87
C ALA A 108 -3.31 13.30 10.94
N ALA A 109 -3.55 13.02 9.66
CA ALA A 109 -2.49 12.95 8.66
C ALA A 109 -2.18 14.31 8.07
#